data_22265595fdd104e9e8f6ebe26440eba9
#
_entry.id   22265595fdd104e9e8f6ebe26440eba9
#
_cell.length_a   1.000
_cell.length_b   1.000
_cell.length_c   1.000
_cell.angle_alpha   90.00
_cell.angle_beta   90.00
_cell.angle_gamma   90.00
#
_symmetry.space_group_name_H-M   'P 1'
#
loop_
_entity.id
_entity.type
_entity.pdbx_description
1 polymer ?
#
loop_
_entity_poly.entity_id
_entity_poly.type
_entity_poly.pdbx_seq_one_letter_code
_entity_poly.pdbx_strand_id
1 'polypeptide(L)'
;KSLGTAACPPYHIAFVIGGTSAEKNLLTVKLASIKYYDSLPTTGDETGRAFRDIDLEEKLLKEAHKIGLGAQFGGKYLAHDVRVIRLPRHGASCPIGIGVSCSADRNVKCKINREGLWIEKLDDKPAELIPEEFRNMEEGETVKIDLNQPMEKIRAELSKHPVSTRVSLTGKIIVARDIAHAKLQERLDKGEPLPQYIKDHPVLYAGPAKTPEGYACGSMGPTTANRMDPYADPFMAAGGSHVMIAKG
;
A
#
# COMPACT_ATOMS: atom_id res chain seq x y z
N LYS A 1 -10.07 -11.01 3.40
CA LYS A 1 -10.84 -10.55 2.25
C LYS A 1 -11.49 -9.19 2.48
N SER A 2 -12.09 -8.95 3.65
CA SER A 2 -12.76 -7.68 3.99
C SER A 2 -11.84 -6.45 3.94
N LEU A 3 -10.52 -6.61 4.14
CA LEU A 3 -9.55 -5.53 4.02
C LEU A 3 -9.40 -5.01 2.58
N GLY A 4 -9.68 -5.87 1.59
CA GLY A 4 -9.54 -5.49 0.18
C GLY A 4 -8.14 -4.99 -0.14
N THR A 5 -8.06 -3.89 -0.86
CA THR A 5 -6.81 -3.20 -1.23
C THR A 5 -6.45 -2.03 -0.30
N ALA A 6 -7.21 -1.82 0.78
CA ALA A 6 -7.13 -0.62 1.64
C ALA A 6 -5.74 -0.37 2.25
N ALA A 7 -4.97 -1.41 2.55
CA ALA A 7 -3.63 -1.29 3.14
C ALA A 7 -2.48 -1.51 2.14
N CYS A 8 -2.74 -1.39 0.85
CA CYS A 8 -1.76 -1.44 -0.25
C CYS A 8 -1.11 -2.83 -0.42
N PRO A 9 -1.82 -3.82 -0.99
CA PRO A 9 -1.24 -5.11 -1.36
C PRO A 9 -0.20 -4.98 -2.50
N PRO A 10 0.66 -6.00 -2.71
CA PRO A 10 0.69 -7.30 -2.04
C PRO A 10 1.13 -7.18 -0.58
N TYR A 11 0.43 -7.87 0.32
CA TYR A 11 0.64 -7.75 1.76
C TYR A 11 1.76 -8.64 2.29
N HIS A 12 2.38 -8.21 3.39
CA HIS A 12 3.05 -9.10 4.33
C HIS A 12 2.07 -9.42 5.47
N ILE A 13 1.76 -10.69 5.66
CA ILE A 13 0.73 -11.13 6.62
C ILE A 13 1.39 -11.95 7.73
N ALA A 14 1.06 -11.64 8.98
CA ALA A 14 1.50 -12.42 10.13
C ALA A 14 0.30 -12.94 10.92
N PHE A 15 0.31 -14.23 11.21
CA PHE A 15 -0.62 -14.88 12.13
C PHE A 15 0.14 -15.39 13.33
N VAL A 16 -0.43 -15.23 14.52
CA VAL A 16 0.10 -15.81 15.74
C VAL A 16 -1.00 -16.58 16.44
N ILE A 17 -0.75 -17.84 16.68
CA ILE A 17 -1.69 -18.76 17.33
C ILE A 17 -1.13 -19.15 18.69
N GLY A 18 -1.83 -18.78 19.76
CA GLY A 18 -1.40 -19.04 21.13
C GLY A 18 -0.73 -17.83 21.78
N GLY A 19 0.02 -18.09 22.81
CA GLY A 19 0.61 -17.10 23.72
C GLY A 19 -0.05 -17.13 25.10
N THR A 20 0.67 -16.72 26.12
CA THR A 20 0.24 -16.70 27.51
C THR A 20 -0.58 -15.45 27.88
N SER A 21 -0.55 -14.44 27.00
CA SER A 21 -1.34 -13.21 27.14
C SER A 21 -1.63 -12.59 25.78
N ALA A 22 -2.60 -11.69 25.71
CA ALA A 22 -2.90 -10.91 24.52
C ALA A 22 -1.71 -10.01 24.13
N GLU A 23 -1.02 -9.44 25.10
CA GLU A 23 0.20 -8.62 24.89
C GLU A 23 1.32 -9.44 24.24
N LYS A 24 1.61 -10.64 24.76
CA LYS A 24 2.61 -11.53 24.18
C LYS A 24 2.27 -11.94 22.75
N ASN A 25 1.00 -12.21 22.49
CA ASN A 25 0.51 -12.53 21.16
C ASN A 25 0.73 -11.33 20.20
N LEU A 26 0.32 -10.13 20.60
CA LEU A 26 0.46 -8.90 19.78
C LEU A 26 1.94 -8.56 19.50
N LEU A 27 2.81 -8.66 20.52
CA LEU A 27 4.24 -8.47 20.32
C LEU A 27 4.80 -9.48 19.32
N THR A 28 4.36 -10.73 19.41
CA THR A 28 4.79 -11.78 18.48
C THR A 28 4.32 -11.50 17.04
N VAL A 29 3.09 -10.99 16.86
CA VAL A 29 2.59 -10.53 15.54
C VAL A 29 3.53 -9.47 14.94
N LYS A 30 3.89 -8.47 15.73
CA LYS A 30 4.82 -7.43 15.28
C LYS A 30 6.17 -8.00 14.86
N LEU A 31 6.76 -8.86 15.68
CA LEU A 31 8.06 -9.46 15.39
C LEU A 31 8.00 -10.43 14.21
N ALA A 32 6.91 -11.17 14.04
CA ALA A 32 6.70 -12.01 12.86
C ALA A 32 6.57 -11.17 11.58
N SER A 33 5.86 -10.05 11.61
CA SER A 33 5.68 -9.17 10.46
C SER A 33 6.98 -8.54 9.94
N ILE A 34 7.99 -8.39 10.80
CA ILE A 34 9.33 -7.92 10.45
C ILE A 34 10.34 -9.06 10.23
N LYS A 35 9.85 -10.30 10.11
CA LYS A 35 10.66 -11.50 9.83
C LYS A 35 11.66 -11.86 10.93
N TYR A 36 11.49 -11.32 12.15
CA TYR A 36 12.39 -11.58 13.28
C TYR A 36 12.41 -13.06 13.68
N TYR A 37 11.30 -13.77 13.44
CA TYR A 37 11.13 -15.19 13.78
C TYR A 37 11.39 -16.15 12.62
N ASP A 38 12.00 -15.72 11.54
CA ASP A 38 12.27 -16.59 10.39
C ASP A 38 13.25 -17.74 10.70
N SER A 39 14.05 -17.59 11.76
CA SER A 39 14.98 -18.62 12.27
C SER A 39 14.36 -19.58 13.29
N LEU A 40 13.09 -19.44 13.66
CA LEU A 40 12.46 -20.40 14.55
C LEU A 40 12.41 -21.81 13.96
N PRO A 41 12.41 -22.86 14.81
CA PRO A 41 12.10 -24.21 14.35
C PRO A 41 10.81 -24.28 13.57
N THR A 42 10.69 -25.23 12.65
CA THR A 42 9.49 -25.42 11.83
C THR A 42 8.51 -26.44 12.42
N THR A 43 8.88 -27.05 13.55
CA THR A 43 8.05 -28.02 14.28
C THR A 43 8.05 -27.71 15.76
N GLY A 44 6.92 -27.98 16.42
CA GLY A 44 6.85 -28.01 17.88
C GLY A 44 7.49 -29.25 18.47
N ASP A 45 7.54 -29.31 19.80
CA ASP A 45 7.99 -30.47 20.57
C ASP A 45 7.20 -30.60 21.89
N GLU A 46 7.55 -31.59 22.68
CA GLU A 46 6.91 -31.91 23.97
C GLU A 46 7.03 -30.78 25.01
N THR A 47 8.01 -29.92 24.89
CA THR A 47 8.19 -28.77 25.77
C THR A 47 7.25 -27.61 25.44
N GLY A 48 6.52 -27.71 24.32
CA GLY A 48 5.66 -26.64 23.83
C GLY A 48 6.41 -25.44 23.28
N ARG A 49 7.61 -25.66 22.74
CA ARG A 49 8.42 -24.55 22.14
C ARG A 49 7.65 -23.85 21.04
N ALA A 50 7.94 -22.55 20.88
CA ALA A 50 7.43 -21.77 19.74
C ALA A 50 8.03 -22.29 18.42
N PHE A 51 7.24 -22.29 17.37
CA PHE A 51 7.69 -22.71 16.04
C PHE A 51 6.95 -21.97 14.93
N ARG A 52 7.52 -22.01 13.75
CA ARG A 52 6.97 -21.50 12.48
C ARG A 52 6.22 -22.61 11.77
N ASP A 53 4.93 -22.43 11.53
CA ASP A 53 4.09 -23.41 10.85
C ASP A 53 4.13 -23.18 9.34
N ILE A 54 5.16 -23.72 8.69
CA ILE A 54 5.41 -23.53 7.25
C ILE A 54 4.27 -24.07 6.40
N ASP A 55 3.69 -25.22 6.75
CA ASP A 55 2.59 -25.81 6.00
C ASP A 55 1.36 -24.90 5.98
N LEU A 56 1.08 -24.27 7.11
CA LEU A 56 -0.02 -23.33 7.21
C LEU A 56 0.32 -21.99 6.50
N GLU A 57 1.56 -21.52 6.54
CA GLU A 57 2.03 -20.35 5.77
C GLU A 57 1.76 -20.54 4.28
N GLU A 58 2.19 -21.68 3.71
CA GLU A 58 1.98 -21.99 2.30
C GLU A 58 0.50 -22.10 1.93
N LYS A 59 -0.26 -22.78 2.78
CA LYS A 59 -1.70 -22.93 2.57
C LYS A 59 -2.40 -21.57 2.55
N LEU A 60 -2.11 -20.70 3.52
CA LEU A 60 -2.71 -19.36 3.60
C LEU A 60 -2.27 -18.48 2.44
N LEU A 61 -1.02 -18.57 2.00
CA LEU A 61 -0.55 -17.83 0.83
C LEU A 61 -1.28 -18.27 -0.44
N LYS A 62 -1.44 -19.58 -0.65
CA LYS A 62 -2.22 -20.13 -1.76
C LYS A 62 -3.69 -19.66 -1.73
N GLU A 63 -4.31 -19.67 -0.55
CA GLU A 63 -5.69 -19.19 -0.39
C GLU A 63 -5.80 -17.67 -0.61
N ALA A 64 -4.81 -16.89 -0.16
CA ALA A 64 -4.77 -15.45 -0.42
C ALA A 64 -4.76 -15.15 -1.93
N HIS A 65 -4.00 -15.90 -2.71
CA HIS A 65 -3.96 -15.74 -4.16
C HIS A 65 -5.27 -16.13 -4.87
N LYS A 66 -6.07 -17.04 -4.28
CA LYS A 66 -7.38 -17.43 -4.81
C LYS A 66 -8.49 -16.43 -4.54
N ILE A 67 -8.28 -15.47 -3.65
CA ILE A 67 -9.30 -14.47 -3.30
C ILE A 67 -9.72 -13.63 -4.50
N GLY A 68 -8.84 -13.44 -5.49
CA GLY A 68 -9.11 -12.71 -6.72
C GLY A 68 -9.06 -11.18 -6.60
N LEU A 69 -8.59 -10.64 -5.47
CA LEU A 69 -8.40 -9.18 -5.30
C LEU A 69 -7.07 -8.72 -5.91
N GLY A 70 -6.04 -9.57 -5.83
CA GLY A 70 -4.73 -9.26 -6.36
C GLY A 70 -3.98 -8.16 -5.62
N ALA A 71 -3.04 -7.53 -6.31
CA ALA A 71 -2.31 -6.36 -5.85
C ALA A 71 -3.13 -5.08 -6.07
N GLN A 72 -2.54 -3.92 -5.76
CA GLN A 72 -3.21 -2.62 -5.88
C GLN A 72 -3.76 -2.31 -7.28
N PHE A 73 -3.10 -2.84 -8.32
CA PHE A 73 -3.50 -2.68 -9.71
C PHE A 73 -4.16 -3.95 -10.29
N GLY A 74 -4.65 -4.82 -9.40
CA GLY A 74 -5.23 -6.10 -9.77
C GLY A 74 -4.20 -7.23 -9.89
N GLY A 75 -4.58 -8.32 -10.52
CA GLY A 75 -3.74 -9.49 -10.70
C GLY A 75 -3.95 -10.56 -9.62
N LYS A 76 -2.97 -11.45 -9.46
CA LYS A 76 -3.08 -12.65 -8.63
C LYS A 76 -2.59 -12.44 -7.18
N TYR A 77 -1.59 -11.59 -6.99
CA TYR A 77 -0.79 -11.57 -5.77
C TYR A 77 -1.34 -10.60 -4.73
N LEU A 78 -2.24 -11.08 -3.87
CA LEU A 78 -2.75 -10.32 -2.73
C LEU A 78 -1.72 -10.22 -1.60
N ALA A 79 -0.83 -11.20 -1.45
CA ALA A 79 0.23 -11.21 -0.44
C ALA A 79 1.57 -11.62 -1.05
N HIS A 80 2.64 -11.03 -0.56
CA HIS A 80 4.02 -11.44 -0.85
C HIS A 80 4.39 -12.67 -0.04
N ASP A 81 4.06 -12.64 1.24
CA ASP A 81 4.36 -13.71 2.17
C ASP A 81 3.36 -13.75 3.32
N VAL A 82 3.36 -14.89 3.98
CA VAL A 82 2.61 -15.14 5.21
C VAL A 82 3.57 -15.71 6.23
N ARG A 83 3.47 -15.28 7.48
CA ARG A 83 4.17 -15.86 8.63
C ARG A 83 3.14 -16.40 9.61
N VAL A 84 3.32 -17.65 10.03
CA VAL A 84 2.48 -18.27 11.06
C VAL A 84 3.35 -18.74 12.21
N ILE A 85 3.23 -18.09 13.35
CA ILE A 85 3.95 -18.46 14.57
C ILE A 85 2.99 -19.13 15.54
N ARG A 86 3.34 -20.33 15.95
CA ARG A 86 2.65 -21.04 17.02
C ARG A 86 3.40 -20.86 18.33
N LEU A 87 2.67 -20.39 19.34
CA LEU A 87 3.18 -20.20 20.70
C LEU A 87 2.53 -21.22 21.65
N PRO A 88 3.24 -21.61 22.74
CA PRO A 88 2.59 -22.32 23.83
C PRO A 88 1.46 -21.47 24.40
N ARG A 89 0.41 -22.14 24.87
CA ARG A 89 -0.79 -21.50 25.40
C ARG A 89 -1.31 -22.19 26.64
N HIS A 90 -2.10 -21.50 27.42
CA HIS A 90 -2.89 -22.09 28.47
C HIS A 90 -4.00 -22.97 27.89
N GLY A 91 -4.31 -24.09 28.50
CA GLY A 91 -5.31 -25.03 28.00
C GLY A 91 -6.72 -24.43 27.78
N ALA A 92 -7.08 -23.44 28.60
CA ALA A 92 -8.39 -22.78 28.57
C ALA A 92 -8.42 -21.54 27.62
N SER A 93 -7.33 -21.17 26.94
CA SER A 93 -7.28 -19.98 26.10
C SER A 93 -6.46 -20.21 24.83
N CYS A 94 -6.86 -19.56 23.73
CA CYS A 94 -6.13 -19.58 22.49
C CYS A 94 -6.19 -18.19 21.84
N PRO A 95 -5.36 -17.25 22.28
CA PRO A 95 -5.26 -15.96 21.62
C PRO A 95 -4.84 -16.15 20.16
N ILE A 96 -5.46 -15.40 19.26
CA ILE A 96 -5.09 -15.37 17.85
C ILE A 96 -4.85 -13.92 17.47
N GLY A 97 -3.67 -13.64 16.95
CA GLY A 97 -3.29 -12.33 16.43
C GLY A 97 -3.09 -12.34 14.93
N ILE A 98 -3.51 -11.26 14.28
CA ILE A 98 -3.32 -11.07 12.84
C ILE A 98 -2.70 -9.69 12.63
N GLY A 99 -1.62 -9.65 11.89
CA GLY A 99 -0.98 -8.42 11.42
C GLY A 99 -0.93 -8.38 9.91
N VAL A 100 -1.19 -7.20 9.35
CA VAL A 100 -1.08 -6.95 7.92
C VAL A 100 -0.25 -5.69 7.73
N SER A 101 0.79 -5.76 6.91
CA SER A 101 1.54 -4.59 6.47
C SER A 101 1.48 -4.45 4.96
N CYS A 102 1.67 -3.22 4.49
CA CYS A 102 1.64 -2.93 3.06
C CYS A 102 2.84 -3.57 2.34
N SER A 103 2.83 -3.52 1.01
CA SER A 103 3.91 -4.03 0.15
C SER A 103 5.27 -3.37 0.38
N ALA A 104 5.29 -2.16 0.94
CA ALA A 104 6.54 -1.48 1.27
C ALA A 104 7.16 -2.09 2.53
N ASP A 105 8.38 -2.60 2.41
CA ASP A 105 9.19 -2.96 3.57
C ASP A 105 9.76 -1.69 4.20
N ARG A 106 9.32 -1.39 5.43
CA ARG A 106 9.68 -0.16 6.16
C ARG A 106 10.48 -0.45 7.40
N ASN A 107 11.12 -1.59 7.43
CA ASN A 107 11.94 -2.03 8.53
C ASN A 107 13.42 -1.88 8.16
N VAL A 108 14.24 -1.63 9.16
CA VAL A 108 15.69 -1.76 9.09
C VAL A 108 16.15 -2.54 10.31
N LYS A 109 17.02 -3.54 10.11
CA LYS A 109 17.57 -4.31 11.20
C LYS A 109 18.81 -3.61 11.73
N CYS A 110 18.92 -3.51 13.02
CA CYS A 110 20.14 -3.02 13.67
C CYS A 110 20.58 -3.95 14.79
N LYS A 111 21.90 -3.98 15.03
CA LYS A 111 22.53 -4.66 16.16
C LYS A 111 23.30 -3.62 16.96
N ILE A 112 23.03 -3.56 18.25
CA ILE A 112 23.72 -2.65 19.18
C ILE A 112 24.36 -3.51 20.26
N ASN A 113 25.65 -3.39 20.47
CA ASN A 113 26.36 -4.02 21.56
C ASN A 113 27.51 -3.13 22.02
N ARG A 114 28.39 -3.64 22.92
CA ARG A 114 29.54 -2.89 23.43
C ARG A 114 30.61 -2.55 22.38
N GLU A 115 30.62 -3.26 21.26
CA GLU A 115 31.58 -3.07 20.18
C GLU A 115 31.13 -2.01 19.19
N GLY A 116 29.82 -1.67 19.15
CA GLY A 116 29.28 -0.63 18.27
C GLY A 116 27.82 -0.80 17.88
N LEU A 117 27.46 -0.05 16.85
CA LEU A 117 26.14 -0.05 16.21
C LEU A 117 26.30 -0.49 14.75
N TRP A 118 25.56 -1.50 14.38
CA TRP A 118 25.50 -1.99 13.00
C TRP A 118 24.07 -1.86 12.49
N ILE A 119 23.94 -1.36 11.27
CA ILE A 119 22.67 -1.25 10.56
C ILE A 119 22.77 -2.13 9.32
N GLU A 120 21.69 -2.85 9.02
CA GLU A 120 21.62 -3.65 7.80
C GLU A 120 21.86 -2.76 6.58
N LYS A 121 22.74 -3.23 5.68
CA LYS A 121 22.99 -2.54 4.42
C LYS A 121 21.86 -2.85 3.45
N LEU A 122 21.14 -1.81 3.04
CA LEU A 122 20.18 -1.91 1.96
C LEU A 122 20.90 -1.92 0.61
N ASP A 123 20.26 -2.49 -0.39
CA ASP A 123 20.77 -2.47 -1.76
C ASP A 123 20.74 -1.04 -2.31
N ASP A 124 21.89 -0.57 -2.79
CA ASP A 124 22.03 0.78 -3.33
C ASP A 124 21.43 0.89 -4.76
N LYS A 125 21.22 -0.27 -5.41
CA LYS A 125 20.75 -0.35 -6.80
C LYS A 125 19.61 -1.36 -6.97
N PRO A 126 18.49 -1.21 -6.26
CA PRO A 126 17.41 -2.20 -6.29
C PRO A 126 16.80 -2.41 -7.68
N ALA A 127 16.94 -1.44 -8.59
CA ALA A 127 16.49 -1.58 -9.98
C ALA A 127 17.26 -2.66 -10.77
N GLU A 128 18.48 -3.01 -10.36
CA GLU A 128 19.25 -4.10 -10.99
C GLU A 128 18.63 -5.48 -10.73
N LEU A 129 17.81 -5.61 -9.67
CA LEU A 129 17.07 -6.84 -9.35
C LEU A 129 15.86 -7.09 -10.27
N ILE A 130 15.46 -6.09 -11.07
CA ILE A 130 14.37 -6.28 -12.03
C ILE A 130 14.89 -7.15 -13.19
N PRO A 131 14.25 -8.30 -13.47
CA PRO A 131 14.62 -9.15 -14.60
C PRO A 131 14.61 -8.36 -15.92
N GLU A 132 15.54 -8.67 -16.83
CA GLU A 132 15.67 -7.93 -18.11
C GLU A 132 14.40 -7.97 -18.96
N GLU A 133 13.67 -9.07 -18.90
CA GLU A 133 12.37 -9.22 -19.59
C GLU A 133 11.35 -8.14 -19.21
N PHE A 134 11.43 -7.62 -17.95
CA PHE A 134 10.56 -6.54 -17.49
C PHE A 134 11.15 -5.14 -17.68
N ARG A 135 12.48 -5.03 -17.94
CA ARG A 135 13.11 -3.72 -18.20
C ARG A 135 12.81 -3.19 -19.58
N ASN A 136 12.63 -4.08 -20.55
CA ASN A 136 12.44 -3.78 -21.96
C ASN A 136 11.03 -4.11 -22.44
N MET A 137 10.03 -4.15 -21.54
CA MET A 137 8.64 -4.27 -21.97
C MET A 137 8.30 -3.08 -22.86
N GLU A 138 8.05 -3.35 -24.13
CA GLU A 138 7.50 -2.35 -25.04
C GLU A 138 6.21 -1.80 -24.42
N GLU A 139 6.19 -0.50 -24.20
CA GLU A 139 4.95 0.16 -23.82
C GLU A 139 4.02 0.04 -25.02
N GLY A 140 2.91 -0.70 -24.84
CA GLY A 140 1.87 -0.79 -25.85
C GLY A 140 1.36 0.60 -26.24
N GLU A 141 0.52 0.66 -27.27
CA GLU A 141 -0.03 1.91 -27.76
C GLU A 141 -0.59 2.77 -26.61
N THR A 142 -0.06 3.98 -26.48
CA THR A 142 -0.38 4.88 -25.36
C THR A 142 -0.98 6.17 -25.91
N VAL A 143 -2.18 6.52 -25.47
CA VAL A 143 -2.84 7.77 -25.85
C VAL A 143 -2.25 8.91 -25.05
N LYS A 144 -1.76 9.96 -25.74
CA LYS A 144 -1.21 11.16 -25.10
C LYS A 144 -2.32 12.19 -24.87
N ILE A 145 -2.44 12.66 -23.62
CA ILE A 145 -3.45 13.65 -23.23
C ILE A 145 -2.75 14.85 -22.58
N ASP A 146 -3.02 16.04 -23.12
CA ASP A 146 -2.54 17.30 -22.58
C ASP A 146 -3.52 17.83 -21.52
N LEU A 147 -3.05 17.89 -20.26
CA LEU A 147 -3.81 18.39 -19.11
C LEU A 147 -3.77 19.92 -18.98
N ASN A 148 -3.12 20.66 -19.87
CA ASN A 148 -3.15 22.13 -19.89
C ASN A 148 -4.36 22.67 -20.64
N GLN A 149 -5.23 21.80 -21.15
CA GLN A 149 -6.50 22.14 -21.75
C GLN A 149 -7.59 22.42 -20.68
N PRO A 150 -8.67 23.14 -21.02
CA PRO A 150 -9.84 23.24 -20.14
C PRO A 150 -10.38 21.86 -19.74
N MET A 151 -10.85 21.73 -18.49
CA MET A 151 -11.31 20.45 -17.91
C MET A 151 -12.37 19.75 -18.78
N GLU A 152 -13.26 20.50 -19.42
CA GLU A 152 -14.27 19.95 -20.33
C GLU A 152 -13.64 19.25 -21.55
N LYS A 153 -12.55 19.81 -22.10
CA LYS A 153 -11.84 19.19 -23.21
C LYS A 153 -11.07 17.95 -22.77
N ILE A 154 -10.46 17.98 -21.57
CA ILE A 154 -9.77 16.82 -20.99
C ILE A 154 -10.77 15.68 -20.81
N ARG A 155 -11.93 15.95 -20.22
CA ARG A 155 -12.99 14.95 -20.02
C ARG A 155 -13.52 14.41 -21.35
N ALA A 156 -13.78 15.28 -22.30
CA ALA A 156 -14.26 14.88 -23.62
C ALA A 156 -13.24 13.98 -24.35
N GLU A 157 -11.95 14.25 -24.20
CA GLU A 157 -10.89 13.41 -24.76
C GLU A 157 -10.83 12.05 -24.08
N LEU A 158 -10.78 12.03 -22.75
CA LEU A 158 -10.78 10.78 -21.96
C LEU A 158 -11.99 9.89 -22.29
N SER A 159 -13.15 10.49 -22.50
CA SER A 159 -14.41 9.76 -22.79
C SER A 159 -14.43 9.07 -24.16
N LYS A 160 -13.53 9.40 -25.08
CA LYS A 160 -13.42 8.72 -26.38
C LYS A 160 -12.78 7.34 -26.28
N HIS A 161 -12.10 7.06 -25.18
CA HIS A 161 -11.29 5.86 -25.01
C HIS A 161 -12.00 4.86 -24.09
N PRO A 162 -11.96 3.56 -24.42
CA PRO A 162 -12.56 2.53 -23.58
C PRO A 162 -11.81 2.39 -22.25
N VAL A 163 -12.48 1.76 -21.28
CA VAL A 163 -11.88 1.38 -20.00
C VAL A 163 -10.61 0.52 -20.26
N SER A 164 -9.61 0.68 -19.42
CA SER A 164 -8.29 0.04 -19.54
C SER A 164 -7.40 0.57 -20.65
N THR A 165 -7.74 1.67 -21.32
CA THR A 165 -6.83 2.35 -22.24
C THR A 165 -5.63 2.91 -21.46
N ARG A 166 -4.41 2.65 -21.97
CA ARG A 166 -3.20 3.25 -21.43
C ARG A 166 -3.10 4.70 -21.90
N VAL A 167 -2.96 5.62 -20.95
CA VAL A 167 -2.85 7.06 -21.23
C VAL A 167 -1.55 7.64 -20.66
N SER A 168 -0.93 8.54 -21.40
CA SER A 168 0.19 9.37 -20.95
C SER A 168 -0.31 10.78 -20.72
N LEU A 169 -0.32 11.22 -19.48
CA LEU A 169 -0.84 12.51 -19.06
C LEU A 169 0.30 13.52 -18.92
N THR A 170 0.23 14.65 -19.59
CA THR A 170 1.23 15.71 -19.52
C THR A 170 0.56 17.04 -19.21
N GLY A 171 1.01 17.75 -18.17
CA GLY A 171 0.49 19.05 -17.79
C GLY A 171 0.35 19.22 -16.29
N LYS A 172 -0.45 20.21 -15.87
CA LYS A 172 -0.63 20.54 -14.46
C LYS A 172 -1.60 19.58 -13.78
N ILE A 173 -1.20 19.10 -12.61
CA ILE A 173 -2.04 18.28 -11.71
C ILE A 173 -1.98 18.85 -10.29
N ILE A 174 -3.04 18.68 -9.55
CA ILE A 174 -3.09 19.02 -8.12
C ILE A 174 -2.83 17.73 -7.32
N VAL A 175 -1.87 17.78 -6.43
CA VAL A 175 -1.56 16.65 -5.54
C VAL A 175 -2.28 16.88 -4.21
N ALA A 176 -3.24 16.02 -3.90
CA ALA A 176 -4.06 16.14 -2.69
C ALA A 176 -4.46 14.77 -2.14
N ARG A 177 -4.43 14.63 -0.83
CA ARG A 177 -4.94 13.47 -0.10
C ARG A 177 -5.60 13.90 1.21
N ASP A 178 -5.68 13.03 2.21
CA ASP A 178 -6.48 13.16 3.44
C ASP A 178 -6.64 14.58 3.97
N ILE A 179 -5.55 15.24 4.36
CA ILE A 179 -5.61 16.58 5.00
C ILE A 179 -6.15 17.63 4.03
N ALA A 180 -5.72 17.58 2.76
CA ALA A 180 -6.19 18.53 1.77
C ALA A 180 -7.69 18.35 1.48
N HIS A 181 -8.14 17.09 1.33
CA HIS A 181 -9.57 16.79 1.13
C HIS A 181 -10.42 17.22 2.33
N ALA A 182 -9.97 16.92 3.56
CA ALA A 182 -10.67 17.36 4.77
C ALA A 182 -10.81 18.89 4.83
N LYS A 183 -9.76 19.64 4.51
CA LYS A 183 -9.81 21.11 4.48
C LYS A 183 -10.72 21.67 3.38
N LEU A 184 -10.76 21.01 2.23
CA LEU A 184 -11.67 21.40 1.15
C LEU A 184 -13.14 21.10 1.53
N GLN A 185 -13.38 19.99 2.23
CA GLN A 185 -14.70 19.66 2.75
C GLN A 185 -15.15 20.69 3.82
N GLU A 186 -14.29 21.06 4.75
CA GLU A 186 -14.57 22.11 5.73
C GLU A 186 -15.00 23.43 5.09
N ARG A 187 -14.43 23.77 3.93
CA ARG A 187 -14.86 24.96 3.17
C ARG A 187 -16.29 24.80 2.64
N LEU A 188 -16.60 23.64 2.03
CA LEU A 188 -17.94 23.36 1.54
C LEU A 188 -18.97 23.36 2.67
N ASP A 189 -18.63 22.79 3.82
CA ASP A 189 -19.49 22.77 5.00
C ASP A 189 -19.80 24.17 5.54
N LYS A 190 -18.88 25.12 5.33
CA LYS A 190 -19.07 26.54 5.64
C LYS A 190 -19.79 27.33 4.55
N GLY A 191 -20.21 26.67 3.45
CA GLY A 191 -20.83 27.32 2.30
C GLY A 191 -19.84 28.08 1.40
N GLU A 192 -18.53 27.87 1.58
CA GLU A 192 -17.51 28.45 0.72
C GLU A 192 -17.28 27.60 -0.54
N PRO A 193 -17.04 28.22 -1.71
CA PRO A 193 -16.79 27.47 -2.93
C PRO A 193 -15.43 26.75 -2.88
N LEU A 194 -15.30 25.68 -3.66
CA LEU A 194 -14.00 25.06 -3.92
C LEU A 194 -13.06 26.05 -4.59
N PRO A 195 -11.76 26.02 -4.25
CA PRO A 195 -10.74 26.82 -4.92
C PRO A 195 -10.70 26.53 -6.42
N GLN A 196 -10.42 27.55 -7.22
CA GLN A 196 -10.43 27.44 -8.69
C GLN A 196 -9.52 26.34 -9.22
N TYR A 197 -8.34 26.15 -8.60
CA TYR A 197 -7.38 25.14 -9.04
C TYR A 197 -7.91 23.71 -8.95
N ILE A 198 -8.83 23.42 -8.01
CA ILE A 198 -9.51 22.09 -7.91
C ILE A 198 -10.54 21.89 -9.03
N LYS A 199 -11.05 22.99 -9.58
CA LYS A 199 -12.00 22.97 -10.71
C LYS A 199 -11.27 22.83 -12.04
N ASP A 200 -10.10 23.47 -12.17
CA ASP A 200 -9.40 23.58 -13.44
C ASP A 200 -8.46 22.41 -13.73
N HIS A 201 -8.03 21.66 -12.72
CA HIS A 201 -6.98 20.65 -12.89
C HIS A 201 -7.39 19.27 -12.33
N PRO A 202 -6.89 18.17 -12.94
CA PRO A 202 -7.01 16.83 -12.37
C PRO A 202 -6.35 16.73 -10.99
N VAL A 203 -6.87 15.87 -10.14
CA VAL A 203 -6.38 15.64 -8.78
C VAL A 203 -5.70 14.29 -8.69
N LEU A 204 -4.43 14.27 -8.30
CA LEU A 204 -3.67 13.06 -8.00
C LEU A 204 -3.74 12.75 -6.50
N TYR A 205 -4.25 11.58 -6.16
CA TYR A 205 -4.33 11.11 -4.77
C TYR A 205 -2.98 10.62 -4.27
N ALA A 206 -2.12 11.58 -3.94
CA ALA A 206 -0.77 11.31 -3.48
C ALA A 206 -0.32 12.31 -2.42
N GLY A 207 0.80 12.02 -1.77
CA GLY A 207 1.46 12.92 -0.85
C GLY A 207 2.98 12.81 -1.02
N PRO A 208 3.65 13.90 -1.43
CA PRO A 208 5.10 13.89 -1.56
C PRO A 208 5.78 13.79 -0.19
N ALA A 209 6.91 13.11 -0.15
CA ALA A 209 7.84 13.19 0.97
C ALA A 209 8.52 14.56 1.00
N LYS A 210 9.27 14.84 2.08
CA LYS A 210 10.09 16.06 2.16
C LYS A 210 11.00 16.16 0.94
N THR A 211 11.01 17.31 0.30
CA THR A 211 11.86 17.56 -0.88
C THR A 211 13.33 17.58 -0.48
N PRO A 212 14.19 16.72 -1.05
CA PRO A 212 15.62 16.80 -0.86
C PRO A 212 16.19 18.04 -1.52
N GLU A 213 17.37 18.48 -1.06
CA GLU A 213 18.07 19.59 -1.67
C GLU A 213 18.41 19.32 -3.13
N GLY A 214 18.18 20.29 -4.02
CA GLY A 214 18.42 20.18 -5.47
C GLY A 214 17.32 19.47 -6.27
N TYR A 215 16.25 18.98 -5.64
CA TYR A 215 15.12 18.35 -6.33
C TYR A 215 13.90 19.25 -6.37
N ALA A 216 13.07 19.11 -7.39
CA ALA A 216 11.83 19.88 -7.54
C ALA A 216 10.76 19.44 -6.55
N CYS A 217 10.73 18.16 -6.18
CA CYS A 217 9.82 17.61 -5.15
C CYS A 217 10.43 16.36 -4.53
N GLY A 218 9.89 15.94 -3.37
CA GLY A 218 10.22 14.67 -2.75
C GLY A 218 9.60 13.48 -3.47
N SER A 219 10.03 12.28 -3.11
CA SER A 219 9.42 11.04 -3.60
C SER A 219 7.91 11.08 -3.46
N MET A 220 7.20 10.73 -4.51
CA MET A 220 5.75 10.78 -4.55
C MET A 220 5.19 9.42 -4.94
N GLY A 221 4.37 8.87 -4.06
CA GLY A 221 3.63 7.65 -4.32
C GLY A 221 2.14 7.87 -4.17
N PRO A 222 1.32 7.26 -5.01
CA PRO A 222 -0.13 7.33 -4.83
C PRO A 222 -0.51 6.70 -3.49
N THR A 223 -1.53 7.27 -2.85
CA THR A 223 -2.11 6.73 -1.61
C THR A 223 -3.30 5.83 -1.91
N THR A 224 -3.84 5.17 -0.90
CA THR A 224 -5.06 4.38 -0.99
C THR A 224 -6.23 5.26 -1.43
N ALA A 225 -6.80 4.98 -2.59
CA ALA A 225 -7.81 5.82 -3.23
C ALA A 225 -9.13 5.85 -2.45
N ASN A 226 -9.60 4.70 -1.97
CA ASN A 226 -10.90 4.57 -1.29
C ASN A 226 -11.05 5.45 -0.04
N ARG A 227 -9.97 5.96 0.51
CA ARG A 227 -10.04 6.94 1.62
C ARG A 227 -10.55 8.30 1.15
N MET A 228 -10.47 8.56 -0.15
CA MET A 228 -10.95 9.82 -0.76
C MET A 228 -12.38 9.69 -1.32
N ASP A 229 -12.93 8.48 -1.40
CA ASP A 229 -14.27 8.23 -1.96
C ASP A 229 -15.37 9.09 -1.31
N PRO A 230 -15.38 9.31 0.03
CA PRO A 230 -16.41 10.16 0.64
C PRO A 230 -16.41 11.62 0.15
N TYR A 231 -15.30 12.10 -0.42
CA TYR A 231 -15.18 13.46 -0.93
C TYR A 231 -15.51 13.59 -2.42
N ALA A 232 -15.57 12.49 -3.16
CA ALA A 232 -15.72 12.51 -4.60
C ALA A 232 -17.04 13.18 -5.03
N ASP A 233 -18.18 12.70 -4.53
CA ASP A 233 -19.49 13.22 -4.88
C ASP A 233 -19.66 14.70 -4.50
N PRO A 234 -19.41 15.14 -3.25
CA PRO A 234 -19.55 16.55 -2.88
C PRO A 234 -18.63 17.47 -3.66
N PHE A 235 -17.41 17.05 -4.00
CA PHE A 235 -16.49 17.88 -4.78
C PHE A 235 -16.91 17.98 -6.24
N MET A 236 -17.35 16.88 -6.86
CA MET A 236 -17.90 16.92 -8.22
C MET A 236 -19.17 17.77 -8.30
N ALA A 237 -20.07 17.67 -7.32
CA ALA A 237 -21.24 18.50 -7.23
C ALA A 237 -20.91 19.99 -7.10
N ALA A 238 -19.80 20.33 -6.44
CA ALA A 238 -19.28 21.69 -6.30
C ALA A 238 -18.46 22.15 -7.52
N GLY A 239 -18.40 21.35 -8.60
CA GLY A 239 -17.71 21.65 -9.86
C GLY A 239 -16.22 21.40 -9.86
N GLY A 240 -15.69 20.60 -8.92
CA GLY A 240 -14.27 20.26 -8.84
C GLY A 240 -14.01 18.75 -8.92
N SER A 241 -12.74 18.37 -8.93
CA SER A 241 -12.28 16.96 -8.93
C SER A 241 -12.92 16.07 -10.00
N HIS A 242 -13.19 16.61 -11.19
CA HIS A 242 -13.83 15.86 -12.26
C HIS A 242 -12.96 14.80 -12.91
N VAL A 243 -11.65 14.87 -12.73
CA VAL A 243 -10.68 13.84 -13.15
C VAL A 243 -9.79 13.52 -11.97
N MET A 244 -9.83 12.28 -11.52
CA MET A 244 -9.05 11.78 -10.38
C MET A 244 -8.05 10.75 -10.86
N ILE A 245 -6.79 10.94 -10.47
CA ILE A 245 -5.68 10.03 -10.73
C ILE A 245 -5.39 9.30 -9.42
N ALA A 246 -5.67 8.02 -9.39
CA ALA A 246 -5.66 7.24 -8.17
C ALA A 246 -5.17 5.83 -8.43
N LYS A 247 -4.76 5.13 -7.39
CA LYS A 247 -4.53 3.68 -7.44
C LYS A 247 -5.56 2.97 -6.59
N GLY A 248 -6.02 1.83 -7.07
CA GLY A 248 -7.01 0.90 -6.66
C GLY A 248 -7.37 0.60 -5.29
#